data_26a5cfae70fd7822c010fdc2d356ac32
#
_entry.id   26a5cfae70fd7822c010fdc2d356ac32
#
_cell.length_a   1.000
_cell.length_b   1.000
_cell.length_c   1.000
_cell.angle_alpha   90.00
_cell.angle_beta   90.00
_cell.angle_gamma   90.00
#
_symmetry.space_group_name_H-M   'P 1'
#
loop_
_entity.id
_entity.type
_entity.pdbx_description
1 polymer ?
#
loop_
_entity_poly.entity_id
_entity_poly.type
_entity_poly.pdbx_seq_one_letter_code
_entity_poly.pdbx_strand_id
1 'polypeptide(L)'
;DHKTGISFDGDGYILNRRLLPKKQLQDARKLGVEMMENVALRSLLIDNNFVIGVEGEELKTKKIIKKTAKVTIDCTGVTSVLRSNLPIKSHIEKKIDRNDLESTGRYIYNFKVNGEDKTYFDPDYCIIHLDQKLAPGGYAWVFPKGRDKANIGLGVQQLAFNSYNKRYGTNKNIKNLIDEYVKINPVITEPELANTELDKDNTWGTWQVSVRRQNDCMVGNGYILVGDSAWMPKPLDAGGIGPAIIAATIAGKNAVESIQTSDVSENGLWKYNTDFIEEYGYKTAGLEVFRRLLQSLSNEQIDYGMKNFLSKFDVEKISQGEHPEFSTLDKLGMLIRGALNKDLAEDLKYTSQMNKKLVEHYHNYPHEPEGFNNWKAKLDGYLKEAYAHFKAIKM
;
A
#
# COMPACT_ATOMS: atom_id res chain seq x y z
N ASP A 1 -4.30 -13.17 -23.88
CA ASP A 1 -5.37 -12.42 -24.56
C ASP A 1 -6.11 -11.59 -23.53
N HIS A 2 -6.02 -10.25 -23.64
CA HIS A 2 -6.84 -9.35 -22.83
C HIS A 2 -8.27 -9.40 -23.31
N LYS A 3 -9.18 -9.57 -22.38
CA LYS A 3 -10.58 -9.77 -22.72
C LYS A 3 -11.43 -8.57 -22.34
N THR A 4 -11.06 -7.85 -21.29
CA THR A 4 -11.83 -6.72 -20.78
C THR A 4 -10.91 -5.67 -20.18
N GLY A 5 -11.23 -4.40 -20.38
CA GLY A 5 -10.54 -3.26 -19.77
C GLY A 5 -11.50 -2.15 -19.41
N ILE A 6 -11.18 -1.39 -18.39
CA ILE A 6 -11.91 -0.20 -17.97
C ILE A 6 -10.90 0.95 -17.85
N SER A 7 -11.21 2.08 -18.46
CA SER A 7 -10.41 3.31 -18.34
C SER A 7 -11.25 4.45 -17.80
N PHE A 8 -10.62 5.35 -17.07
CA PHE A 8 -11.20 6.62 -16.65
C PHE A 8 -10.18 7.74 -16.85
N ASP A 9 -10.67 8.94 -17.06
CA ASP A 9 -9.84 10.14 -17.18
C ASP A 9 -9.75 10.82 -15.82
N GLY A 10 -8.57 11.16 -15.39
CA GLY A 10 -8.33 11.84 -14.11
C GLY A 10 -6.95 12.47 -14.08
N ASP A 11 -6.79 13.46 -13.22
CA ASP A 11 -5.49 14.08 -13.00
C ASP A 11 -4.57 13.15 -12.22
N GLY A 12 -3.40 12.85 -12.76
CA GLY A 12 -2.40 11.99 -12.15
C GLY A 12 -0.97 12.37 -12.51
N TYR A 13 -0.02 11.97 -11.67
CA TYR A 13 1.40 12.24 -11.88
C TYR A 13 2.24 11.00 -11.66
N ILE A 14 3.12 10.69 -12.62
CA ILE A 14 4.15 9.68 -12.44
C ILE A 14 5.38 10.33 -11.83
N LEU A 15 5.54 10.12 -10.54
CA LEU A 15 6.56 10.80 -9.77
C LEU A 15 7.97 10.25 -10.04
N ASN A 16 8.94 11.16 -10.18
CA ASN A 16 10.33 10.77 -10.06
C ASN A 16 10.71 10.60 -8.59
N ARG A 17 10.91 9.35 -8.17
CA ARG A 17 11.19 8.97 -6.78
C ARG A 17 12.55 9.46 -6.25
N ARG A 18 13.44 9.99 -7.09
CA ARG A 18 14.67 10.69 -6.67
C ARG A 18 14.41 12.17 -6.44
N LEU A 19 13.65 12.80 -7.34
CA LEU A 19 13.47 14.26 -7.31
C LEU A 19 12.53 14.70 -6.21
N LEU A 20 11.40 14.02 -6.01
CA LEU A 20 10.41 14.41 -5.00
C LEU A 20 11.01 14.41 -3.57
N PRO A 21 11.60 13.32 -3.06
CA PRO A 21 12.19 13.34 -1.73
C PRO A 21 13.34 14.36 -1.60
N LYS A 22 14.17 14.48 -2.65
CA LYS A 22 15.26 15.47 -2.66
C LYS A 22 14.74 16.89 -2.48
N LYS A 23 13.66 17.23 -3.18
CA LYS A 23 13.02 18.54 -3.06
C LYS A 23 12.44 18.76 -1.67
N GLN A 24 11.71 17.79 -1.14
CA GLN A 24 11.15 17.86 0.22
C GLN A 24 12.24 18.03 1.28
N LEU A 25 13.37 17.29 1.18
CA LEU A 25 14.52 17.44 2.08
C LEU A 25 15.18 18.81 1.98
N GLN A 26 15.31 19.36 0.76
CA GLN A 26 15.84 20.71 0.56
C GLN A 26 14.96 21.77 1.21
N ASP A 27 13.64 21.63 1.10
CA ASP A 27 12.70 22.57 1.70
C ASP A 27 12.68 22.45 3.23
N ALA A 28 12.76 21.22 3.78
CA ALA A 28 12.91 21.00 5.21
C ALA A 28 14.18 21.65 5.77
N ARG A 29 15.33 21.52 5.08
CA ARG A 29 16.58 22.18 5.48
C ARG A 29 16.46 23.71 5.52
N LYS A 30 15.74 24.31 4.56
CA LYS A 30 15.49 25.78 4.59
C LYS A 30 14.68 26.22 5.80
N LEU A 31 13.88 25.33 6.36
CA LEU A 31 13.10 25.55 7.57
C LEU A 31 13.88 25.21 8.86
N GLY A 32 15.18 24.93 8.76
CA GLY A 32 16.04 24.67 9.90
C GLY A 32 16.09 23.21 10.37
N VAL A 33 15.55 22.27 9.59
CA VAL A 33 15.63 20.83 9.94
C VAL A 33 17.07 20.35 9.78
N GLU A 34 17.63 19.78 10.85
CA GLU A 34 18.95 19.11 10.82
C GLU A 34 18.82 17.76 10.11
N MET A 35 19.63 17.54 9.09
CA MET A 35 19.64 16.33 8.30
C MET A 35 20.89 15.52 8.55
N MET A 36 20.73 14.24 8.89
CA MET A 36 21.82 13.29 9.04
C MET A 36 21.71 12.19 7.98
N GLU A 37 22.65 12.16 7.07
CA GLU A 37 22.72 11.18 5.98
C GLU A 37 23.70 10.05 6.33
N ASN A 38 23.56 8.89 5.68
CA ASN A 38 24.40 7.70 5.90
C ASN A 38 24.35 7.17 7.34
N VAL A 39 23.23 7.30 8.02
CA VAL A 39 22.98 6.76 9.36
C VAL A 39 21.97 5.63 9.27
N ALA A 40 22.36 4.44 9.70
CA ALA A 40 21.43 3.30 9.86
C ALA A 40 20.90 3.30 11.29
N LEU A 41 19.58 3.48 11.45
CA LEU A 41 18.94 3.36 12.76
C LEU A 41 18.98 1.91 13.24
N ARG A 42 19.28 1.72 14.54
CA ARG A 42 19.44 0.40 15.16
C ARG A 42 18.39 0.14 16.24
N SER A 43 18.14 1.11 17.10
CA SER A 43 17.25 0.97 18.24
C SER A 43 16.64 2.29 18.70
N LEU A 44 15.67 2.20 19.57
CA LEU A 44 15.08 3.31 20.30
C LEU A 44 15.79 3.53 21.63
N LEU A 45 15.94 4.77 22.03
CA LEU A 45 16.35 5.15 23.40
C LEU A 45 15.09 5.20 24.26
N ILE A 46 15.12 4.53 25.40
CA ILE A 46 13.96 4.38 26.30
C ILE A 46 14.31 4.89 27.69
N ASP A 47 13.38 5.63 28.26
CA ASP A 47 13.36 5.97 29.69
C ASP A 47 11.94 5.86 30.25
N ASN A 48 11.78 5.17 31.39
CA ASN A 48 10.49 5.02 32.09
C ASN A 48 9.30 4.67 31.19
N ASN A 49 9.48 3.73 30.23
CA ASN A 49 8.47 3.33 29.25
C ASN A 49 8.13 4.41 28.21
N PHE A 50 8.96 5.45 28.04
CA PHE A 50 8.86 6.44 26.96
C PHE A 50 10.00 6.25 25.97
N VAL A 51 9.68 6.42 24.69
CA VAL A 51 10.68 6.62 23.65
C VAL A 51 11.19 8.06 23.80
N ILE A 52 12.48 8.19 24.07
CA ILE A 52 13.16 9.49 24.26
C ILE A 52 14.17 9.80 23.16
N GLY A 53 14.17 9.01 22.08
CA GLY A 53 15.05 9.21 20.93
C GLY A 53 15.45 7.92 20.25
N VAL A 54 16.53 8.01 19.46
CA VAL A 54 17.04 6.92 18.63
C VAL A 54 18.54 6.73 18.77
N GLU A 55 18.98 5.48 18.56
CA GLU A 55 20.37 5.11 18.37
C GLU A 55 20.57 4.60 16.94
N GLY A 56 21.64 5.03 16.30
CA GLY A 56 22.02 4.61 14.96
C GLY A 56 23.53 4.47 14.81
N GLU A 57 23.95 3.97 13.67
CA GLU A 57 25.35 3.83 13.28
C GLU A 57 25.61 4.64 12.01
N GLU A 58 26.59 5.51 12.04
CA GLU A 58 27.10 6.19 10.84
C GLU A 58 27.83 5.16 9.98
N LEU A 59 27.37 4.97 8.74
CA LEU A 59 27.79 3.83 7.92
C LEU A 59 29.24 3.86 7.47
N LYS A 60 29.82 5.07 7.34
CA LYS A 60 31.23 5.23 6.91
C LYS A 60 32.21 5.02 8.04
N THR A 61 31.99 5.69 9.17
CA THR A 61 32.91 5.69 10.32
C THR A 61 32.62 4.60 11.34
N LYS A 62 31.45 3.95 11.24
CA LYS A 62 30.91 2.97 12.21
C LYS A 62 30.66 3.57 13.60
N LYS A 63 30.65 4.88 13.70
CA LYS A 63 30.41 5.58 14.96
C LYS A 63 28.93 5.44 15.36
N ILE A 64 28.71 5.12 16.62
CA ILE A 64 27.37 5.12 17.21
C ILE A 64 26.93 6.56 17.46
N ILE A 65 25.71 6.87 17.03
CA ILE A 65 25.08 8.17 17.18
C ILE A 65 23.82 7.99 18.01
N LYS A 66 23.65 8.85 19.01
CA LYS A 66 22.42 8.93 19.82
C LYS A 66 21.83 10.32 19.66
N LYS A 67 20.53 10.38 19.40
CA LYS A 67 19.76 11.64 19.33
C LYS A 67 18.53 11.50 20.22
N THR A 68 18.35 12.44 21.14
CA THR A 68 17.19 12.51 22.01
C THR A 68 16.15 13.47 21.44
N ALA A 69 14.88 13.19 21.71
CA ALA A 69 13.74 13.99 21.29
C ALA A 69 12.57 13.80 22.26
N LYS A 70 11.69 14.79 22.34
CA LYS A 70 10.42 14.66 23.09
C LYS A 70 9.44 13.70 22.42
N VAL A 71 9.41 13.71 21.08
CA VAL A 71 8.61 12.79 20.25
C VAL A 71 9.50 12.25 19.12
N THR A 72 9.47 10.96 18.90
CA THR A 72 10.13 10.27 17.79
C THR A 72 9.09 9.83 16.77
N ILE A 73 9.21 10.28 15.51
CA ILE A 73 8.34 9.87 14.41
C ILE A 73 9.09 8.85 13.54
N ASP A 74 8.59 7.63 13.49
CA ASP A 74 9.16 6.52 12.71
C ASP A 74 8.59 6.51 11.29
N CYS A 75 9.45 6.80 10.31
CA CYS A 75 9.19 6.71 8.88
C CYS A 75 10.14 5.70 8.21
N THR A 76 10.59 4.66 8.92
CA THR A 76 11.65 3.74 8.46
C THR A 76 11.17 2.67 7.50
N GLY A 77 9.94 2.75 7.04
CA GLY A 77 9.39 1.88 6.00
C GLY A 77 8.77 0.58 6.53
N VAL A 78 8.32 -0.28 5.62
CA VAL A 78 7.48 -1.44 5.91
C VAL A 78 8.10 -2.43 6.91
N THR A 79 9.41 -2.63 6.84
CA THR A 79 10.15 -3.56 7.73
C THR A 79 10.42 -2.96 9.10
N SER A 80 10.32 -1.67 9.26
CA SER A 80 10.65 -0.86 10.44
C SER A 80 11.31 -1.62 11.60
N VAL A 81 12.64 -1.58 11.69
CA VAL A 81 13.39 -2.21 12.79
C VAL A 81 12.98 -1.62 14.14
N LEU A 82 12.58 -0.35 14.18
CA LEU A 82 12.16 0.35 15.40
C LEU A 82 10.82 -0.17 15.90
N ARG A 83 9.78 -0.17 15.03
CA ARG A 83 8.46 -0.74 15.37
C ARG A 83 8.57 -2.21 15.75
N SER A 84 9.27 -3.03 14.94
CA SER A 84 9.35 -4.48 15.14
C SER A 84 9.96 -4.86 16.48
N ASN A 85 10.86 -4.01 17.00
CA ASN A 85 11.54 -4.20 18.28
C ASN A 85 11.13 -3.18 19.34
N LEU A 86 9.97 -2.55 19.19
CA LEU A 86 9.47 -1.52 20.12
C LEU A 86 9.39 -2.07 21.56
N PRO A 87 10.19 -1.56 22.51
CA PRO A 87 10.34 -2.18 23.82
C PRO A 87 9.35 -1.63 24.87
N ILE A 88 8.55 -0.61 24.54
CA ILE A 88 7.54 -0.04 25.41
C ILE A 88 6.23 -0.82 25.36
N LYS A 89 5.40 -0.67 26.39
CA LYS A 89 4.01 -1.08 26.36
C LYS A 89 3.23 -0.10 25.48
N SER A 90 2.50 -0.60 24.52
CA SER A 90 1.65 0.20 23.61
C SER A 90 0.66 -0.72 22.92
N HIS A 91 -0.34 -0.14 22.27
CA HIS A 91 -1.30 -0.84 21.43
C HIS A 91 -0.79 -1.06 19.98
N ILE A 92 0.41 -0.60 19.66
CA ILE A 92 1.02 -0.75 18.33
C ILE A 92 1.23 -2.23 17.99
N GLU A 93 0.73 -2.66 16.82
CA GLU A 93 1.07 -3.97 16.25
C GLU A 93 2.51 -3.95 15.74
N LYS A 94 3.36 -4.80 16.32
CA LYS A 94 4.81 -4.81 16.03
C LYS A 94 5.18 -5.55 14.74
N LYS A 95 4.38 -6.57 14.36
CA LYS A 95 4.67 -7.47 13.23
C LYS A 95 3.49 -7.52 12.27
N ILE A 96 3.79 -7.57 10.99
CA ILE A 96 2.83 -7.79 9.92
C ILE A 96 2.77 -9.27 9.55
N ASP A 97 1.58 -9.77 9.22
CA ASP A 97 1.42 -11.11 8.64
C ASP A 97 2.00 -11.13 7.21
N ARG A 98 2.65 -12.24 6.83
CA ARG A 98 3.21 -12.41 5.49
C ARG A 98 2.13 -12.41 4.39
N ASN A 99 0.90 -12.78 4.73
CA ASN A 99 -0.25 -12.69 3.82
C ASN A 99 -0.61 -11.26 3.43
N ASP A 100 -0.17 -10.30 4.22
CA ASP A 100 -0.44 -8.89 4.05
C ASP A 100 0.76 -8.12 3.47
N LEU A 101 1.75 -8.85 2.97
CA LEU A 101 2.92 -8.32 2.26
C LEU A 101 2.91 -8.77 0.80
N GLU A 102 3.18 -7.85 -0.09
CA GLU A 102 3.51 -8.11 -1.48
C GLU A 102 4.98 -7.83 -1.75
N SER A 103 5.58 -8.68 -2.57
CA SER A 103 6.90 -8.46 -3.12
C SER A 103 6.75 -7.78 -4.47
N THR A 104 7.41 -6.64 -4.64
CA THR A 104 7.31 -5.82 -5.85
C THR A 104 8.66 -5.68 -6.52
N GLY A 105 8.64 -5.53 -7.84
CA GLY A 105 9.83 -5.22 -8.62
C GLY A 105 9.49 -4.38 -9.83
N ARG A 106 10.45 -3.58 -10.27
CA ARG A 106 10.25 -2.74 -11.45
C ARG A 106 11.57 -2.40 -12.14
N TYR A 107 11.48 -2.13 -13.43
CA TYR A 107 12.52 -1.51 -14.23
C TYR A 107 12.03 -0.21 -14.86
N ILE A 108 12.96 0.67 -15.21
CA ILE A 108 12.71 1.78 -16.12
C ILE A 108 13.39 1.42 -17.45
N TYR A 109 12.57 1.30 -18.48
CA TYR A 109 13.02 0.99 -19.85
C TYR A 109 12.84 2.19 -20.76
N ASN A 110 13.83 2.40 -21.65
CA ASN A 110 13.64 3.02 -22.95
C ASN A 110 13.31 1.92 -23.94
N PHE A 111 12.48 2.18 -24.94
CA PHE A 111 12.04 1.17 -25.91
C PHE A 111 11.57 1.81 -27.22
N LYS A 112 11.39 0.99 -28.24
CA LYS A 112 10.69 1.39 -29.46
C LYS A 112 9.23 1.00 -29.35
N VAL A 113 8.35 1.93 -29.74
CA VAL A 113 6.90 1.67 -29.82
C VAL A 113 6.59 0.98 -31.14
N ASN A 114 5.93 -0.17 -31.09
CA ASN A 114 5.51 -0.94 -32.26
C ASN A 114 3.98 -1.12 -32.21
N GLY A 115 3.28 -0.54 -33.19
CA GLY A 115 1.81 -0.59 -33.23
C GLY A 115 1.13 0.46 -32.34
N GLU A 116 -0.20 0.36 -32.24
CA GLU A 116 -1.06 1.36 -31.59
C GLU A 116 -1.98 0.75 -30.52
N ASP A 117 -1.68 -0.44 -30.01
CA ASP A 117 -2.50 -1.08 -29.01
C ASP A 117 -2.32 -0.42 -27.63
N LYS A 118 -3.21 0.53 -27.33
CA LYS A 118 -3.20 1.30 -26.11
C LYS A 118 -3.43 0.49 -24.83
N THR A 119 -3.83 -0.76 -24.94
CA THR A 119 -3.96 -1.64 -23.76
C THR A 119 -2.62 -2.12 -23.24
N TYR A 120 -1.57 -2.02 -24.02
CA TYR A 120 -0.20 -2.41 -23.67
C TYR A 120 0.73 -1.24 -23.39
N PHE A 121 0.52 -0.12 -24.06
CA PHE A 121 1.23 1.13 -23.80
C PHE A 121 0.44 2.32 -24.34
N ASP A 122 0.24 3.32 -23.48
CA ASP A 122 -0.27 4.64 -23.84
C ASP A 122 0.55 5.69 -23.09
N PRO A 123 1.11 6.72 -23.73
CA PRO A 123 1.90 7.74 -23.05
C PRO A 123 1.10 8.61 -22.08
N ASP A 124 -0.23 8.61 -22.19
CA ASP A 124 -1.13 9.45 -21.40
C ASP A 124 -1.85 8.65 -20.28
N TYR A 125 -1.69 7.31 -20.23
CA TYR A 125 -2.38 6.47 -19.25
C TYR A 125 -1.44 5.55 -18.47
N CYS A 126 -1.69 5.45 -17.17
CA CYS A 126 -1.14 4.39 -16.33
C CYS A 126 -1.92 3.08 -16.59
N ILE A 127 -1.23 2.06 -17.05
CA ILE A 127 -1.84 0.77 -17.37
C ILE A 127 -1.57 -0.22 -16.24
N ILE A 128 -2.61 -0.90 -15.80
CA ILE A 128 -2.57 -1.98 -14.81
C ILE A 128 -3.20 -3.23 -15.43
N HIS A 129 -2.46 -4.33 -15.39
CA HIS A 129 -2.94 -5.63 -15.85
C HIS A 129 -3.18 -6.56 -14.65
N LEU A 130 -4.41 -7.02 -14.50
CA LEU A 130 -4.79 -8.04 -13.53
C LEU A 130 -4.75 -9.41 -14.21
N ASP A 131 -3.73 -10.20 -13.91
CA ASP A 131 -3.57 -11.56 -14.44
C ASP A 131 -2.85 -12.43 -13.42
N GLN A 132 -3.55 -13.44 -12.90
CA GLN A 132 -3.06 -14.34 -11.87
C GLN A 132 -1.90 -15.24 -12.34
N LYS A 133 -1.70 -15.42 -13.64
CA LYS A 133 -0.55 -16.16 -14.20
C LYS A 133 0.68 -15.27 -14.30
N LEU A 134 0.48 -13.97 -14.54
CA LEU A 134 1.53 -12.99 -14.70
C LEU A 134 1.99 -12.43 -13.36
N ALA A 135 1.03 -12.04 -12.51
CA ALA A 135 1.27 -11.43 -11.21
C ALA A 135 0.39 -12.11 -10.13
N PRO A 136 0.76 -13.31 -9.66
CA PRO A 136 -0.05 -14.09 -8.72
C PRO A 136 -0.43 -13.31 -7.46
N GLY A 137 -1.71 -13.08 -7.25
CA GLY A 137 -2.26 -12.35 -6.11
C GLY A 137 -1.99 -10.85 -6.09
N GLY A 138 -1.48 -10.28 -7.19
CA GLY A 138 -1.19 -8.86 -7.35
C GLY A 138 -1.52 -8.35 -8.74
N TYR A 139 -0.68 -7.45 -9.29
CA TYR A 139 -0.87 -6.88 -10.61
C TYR A 139 0.45 -6.49 -11.27
N ALA A 140 0.44 -6.37 -12.60
CA ALA A 140 1.53 -5.80 -13.38
C ALA A 140 1.16 -4.40 -13.88
N TRP A 141 2.18 -3.57 -14.14
CA TRP A 141 1.93 -2.20 -14.57
C TRP A 141 2.89 -1.74 -15.67
N VAL A 142 2.39 -0.80 -16.50
CA VAL A 142 3.17 0.03 -17.40
C VAL A 142 2.83 1.49 -17.10
N PHE A 143 3.73 2.21 -16.46
CA PHE A 143 3.55 3.62 -16.12
C PHE A 143 4.44 4.47 -17.02
N PRO A 144 3.89 5.26 -17.94
CA PRO A 144 4.66 6.02 -18.92
C PRO A 144 5.51 7.08 -18.23
N LYS A 145 6.69 7.32 -18.79
CA LYS A 145 7.61 8.42 -18.41
C LYS A 145 7.99 9.25 -19.62
N GLY A 146 7.18 9.21 -20.65
CA GLY A 146 7.35 9.80 -21.97
C GLY A 146 6.79 8.88 -23.04
N ARG A 147 7.09 9.18 -24.29
CA ARG A 147 6.55 8.46 -25.44
C ARG A 147 7.26 7.13 -25.75
N ASP A 148 8.47 6.98 -25.24
CA ASP A 148 9.38 5.86 -25.50
C ASP A 148 10.07 5.36 -24.24
N LYS A 149 9.51 5.71 -23.07
CA LYS A 149 10.03 5.35 -21.76
C LYS A 149 8.90 5.00 -20.81
N ALA A 150 9.06 3.93 -20.03
CA ALA A 150 8.12 3.56 -18.97
C ALA A 150 8.80 2.93 -17.74
N ASN A 151 8.13 3.06 -16.61
CA ASN A 151 8.35 2.24 -15.44
C ASN A 151 7.45 1.01 -15.58
N ILE A 152 8.07 -0.16 -15.73
CA ILE A 152 7.39 -1.44 -15.94
C ILE A 152 7.70 -2.36 -14.76
N GLY A 153 6.68 -2.93 -14.17
CA GLY A 153 6.87 -3.79 -13.02
C GLY A 153 5.65 -4.62 -12.68
N LEU A 154 5.77 -5.34 -11.59
CA LEU A 154 4.67 -6.12 -10.99
C LEU A 154 4.85 -6.28 -9.48
N GLY A 155 3.74 -6.52 -8.82
CA GLY A 155 3.67 -6.97 -7.44
C GLY A 155 3.03 -8.36 -7.37
N VAL A 156 3.50 -9.19 -6.45
CA VAL A 156 2.95 -10.53 -6.21
C VAL A 156 2.73 -10.74 -4.72
N GLN A 157 1.61 -11.35 -4.36
CA GLN A 157 1.41 -11.82 -3.01
C GLN A 157 2.26 -13.07 -2.78
N GLN A 158 3.08 -13.07 -1.72
CA GLN A 158 4.16 -14.05 -1.56
C GLN A 158 3.68 -15.51 -1.49
N LEU A 159 2.56 -15.78 -0.81
CA LEU A 159 2.04 -17.16 -0.73
C LEU A 159 1.42 -17.61 -2.06
N ALA A 160 0.74 -16.70 -2.78
CA ALA A 160 0.23 -16.97 -4.11
C ALA A 160 1.37 -17.31 -5.07
N PHE A 161 2.44 -16.54 -4.99
CA PHE A 161 3.62 -16.77 -5.83
C PHE A 161 4.35 -18.08 -5.51
N ASN A 162 4.47 -18.44 -4.23
CA ASN A 162 5.02 -19.73 -3.83
C ASN A 162 4.15 -20.89 -4.34
N SER A 163 2.83 -20.77 -4.25
CA SER A 163 1.87 -21.74 -4.77
C SER A 163 1.95 -21.86 -6.28
N TYR A 164 2.08 -20.72 -6.99
CA TYR A 164 2.31 -20.69 -8.43
C TYR A 164 3.56 -21.49 -8.81
N ASN A 165 4.71 -21.18 -8.20
CA ASN A 165 5.96 -21.89 -8.49
C ASN A 165 5.84 -23.41 -8.24
N LYS A 166 5.17 -23.81 -7.14
CA LYS A 166 4.92 -25.22 -6.83
C LYS A 166 4.02 -25.88 -7.87
N ARG A 167 2.93 -25.22 -8.26
CA ARG A 167 1.95 -25.75 -9.24
C ARG A 167 2.55 -25.99 -10.62
N TYR A 168 3.37 -25.04 -11.09
CA TYR A 168 3.97 -25.11 -12.42
C TYR A 168 5.37 -25.73 -12.43
N GLY A 169 5.87 -26.24 -11.29
CA GLY A 169 7.20 -26.82 -11.19
C GLY A 169 8.34 -25.84 -11.54
N THR A 170 8.14 -24.54 -11.24
CA THR A 170 9.10 -23.48 -11.55
C THR A 170 9.75 -22.92 -10.30
N ASN A 171 10.86 -22.21 -10.46
CA ASN A 171 11.53 -21.44 -9.41
C ASN A 171 11.76 -20.00 -9.87
N LYS A 172 10.69 -19.37 -10.36
CA LYS A 172 10.75 -17.98 -10.82
C LYS A 172 10.91 -17.03 -9.65
N ASN A 173 11.61 -15.95 -9.90
CA ASN A 173 11.65 -14.77 -9.04
C ASN A 173 10.95 -13.59 -9.73
N ILE A 174 10.83 -12.45 -9.03
CA ILE A 174 10.16 -11.25 -9.54
C ILE A 174 10.78 -10.77 -10.85
N LYS A 175 12.12 -10.82 -10.97
CA LYS A 175 12.81 -10.42 -12.20
C LYS A 175 12.34 -11.27 -13.39
N ASN A 176 12.25 -12.59 -13.21
CA ASN A 176 11.79 -13.47 -14.29
C ASN A 176 10.37 -13.13 -14.75
N LEU A 177 9.46 -12.81 -13.81
CA LEU A 177 8.10 -12.41 -14.15
C LEU A 177 8.07 -11.09 -14.92
N ILE A 178 8.90 -10.09 -14.53
CA ILE A 178 8.98 -8.82 -15.23
C ILE A 178 9.55 -9.03 -16.65
N ASP A 179 10.61 -9.83 -16.78
CA ASP A 179 11.22 -10.14 -18.08
C ASP A 179 10.20 -10.83 -19.01
N GLU A 180 9.39 -11.75 -18.48
CA GLU A 180 8.29 -12.38 -19.22
C GLU A 180 7.21 -11.37 -19.61
N TYR A 181 6.82 -10.48 -18.68
CA TYR A 181 5.82 -9.45 -18.93
C TYR A 181 6.23 -8.50 -20.05
N VAL A 182 7.47 -8.03 -20.04
CA VAL A 182 8.03 -7.17 -21.10
C VAL A 182 8.09 -7.93 -22.42
N LYS A 183 8.51 -9.20 -22.39
CA LYS A 183 8.64 -10.03 -23.61
C LYS A 183 7.30 -10.30 -24.31
N ILE A 184 6.20 -10.44 -23.54
CA ILE A 184 4.87 -10.69 -24.13
C ILE A 184 4.16 -9.40 -24.57
N ASN A 185 4.69 -8.23 -24.24
CA ASN A 185 4.11 -6.94 -24.63
C ASN A 185 4.36 -6.70 -26.13
N PRO A 186 3.33 -6.62 -26.97
CA PRO A 186 3.50 -6.49 -28.42
C PRO A 186 3.88 -5.08 -28.86
N VAL A 187 3.69 -4.08 -28.00
CA VAL A 187 3.90 -2.66 -28.32
C VAL A 187 5.29 -2.19 -27.87
N ILE A 188 5.80 -2.73 -26.78
CA ILE A 188 7.12 -2.40 -26.24
C ILE A 188 8.16 -3.32 -26.85
N THR A 189 8.97 -2.78 -27.76
CA THR A 189 10.02 -3.55 -28.47
C THR A 189 11.40 -2.98 -28.18
N GLU A 190 12.43 -3.80 -28.34
CA GLU A 190 13.83 -3.45 -28.07
C GLU A 190 14.01 -2.72 -26.71
N PRO A 191 13.54 -3.27 -25.60
CA PRO A 191 13.64 -2.60 -24.30
C PRO A 191 15.09 -2.55 -23.82
N GLU A 192 15.56 -1.36 -23.48
CA GLU A 192 16.86 -1.12 -22.87
C GLU A 192 16.70 -0.41 -21.51
N LEU A 193 17.52 -0.77 -20.53
CA LEU A 193 17.49 -0.09 -19.23
C LEU A 193 17.82 1.40 -19.41
N ALA A 194 16.97 2.25 -18.87
CA ALA A 194 17.17 3.69 -18.93
C ALA A 194 18.49 4.07 -18.21
N ASN A 195 19.34 4.82 -18.89
CA ASN A 195 20.67 5.23 -18.41
C ASN A 195 20.87 6.74 -18.48
N THR A 196 19.87 7.51 -18.04
CA THR A 196 20.01 8.96 -17.89
C THR A 196 20.47 9.32 -16.51
N GLU A 197 21.03 10.53 -16.32
CA GLU A 197 21.39 11.04 -14.98
C GLU A 197 20.20 11.05 -14.00
N LEU A 198 18.97 11.21 -14.48
CA LEU A 198 17.75 11.15 -13.67
C LEU A 198 17.38 9.72 -13.26
N ASP A 199 17.77 8.73 -14.04
CA ASP A 199 17.40 7.32 -13.83
C ASP A 199 18.56 6.47 -13.30
N LYS A 200 19.79 6.89 -13.46
CA LYS A 200 21.03 6.22 -13.10
C LYS A 200 20.90 5.52 -11.75
N ASP A 201 20.92 5.22 -10.87
CA ASP A 201 20.75 4.50 -9.61
C ASP A 201 19.28 4.17 -9.28
N ASN A 202 18.36 4.31 -10.24
CA ASN A 202 16.94 4.09 -10.03
C ASN A 202 16.28 3.29 -11.17
N THR A 203 17.08 2.64 -12.03
CA THR A 203 16.60 1.90 -13.20
C THR A 203 15.93 0.59 -12.82
N TRP A 204 16.26 0.03 -11.68
CA TRP A 204 15.62 -1.17 -11.18
C TRP A 204 15.54 -1.17 -9.65
N GLY A 205 14.60 -1.95 -9.11
CA GLY A 205 14.51 -2.17 -7.67
C GLY A 205 13.44 -3.19 -7.32
N THR A 206 13.68 -3.92 -6.24
CA THR A 206 12.69 -4.80 -5.63
C THR A 206 12.53 -4.42 -4.17
N TRP A 207 11.31 -4.50 -3.66
CA TRP A 207 11.02 -4.26 -2.25
C TRP A 207 9.72 -4.95 -1.84
N GLN A 208 9.39 -4.85 -0.58
CA GLN A 208 8.12 -5.28 -0.04
C GLN A 208 7.22 -4.07 0.23
N VAL A 209 5.92 -4.26 0.11
CA VAL A 209 4.89 -3.29 0.46
C VAL A 209 3.80 -3.98 1.26
N SER A 210 3.25 -3.28 2.25
CA SER A 210 2.05 -3.76 2.95
C SER A 210 0.82 -3.56 2.08
N VAL A 211 -0.08 -4.53 2.11
CA VAL A 211 -1.35 -4.51 1.38
C VAL A 211 -2.51 -4.81 2.32
N ARG A 212 -2.37 -4.40 3.56
CA ARG A 212 -3.43 -4.40 4.58
C ARG A 212 -3.78 -2.96 4.94
N ARG A 213 -4.83 -2.78 5.74
CA ARG A 213 -5.10 -1.49 6.39
C ARG A 213 -3.90 -1.03 7.22
N GLN A 214 -3.86 0.25 7.55
CA GLN A 214 -2.84 0.80 8.45
C GLN A 214 -2.82 0.06 9.81
N ASN A 215 -1.77 0.25 10.58
CA ASN A 215 -1.71 -0.19 11.97
C ASN A 215 -2.89 0.41 12.74
N ASP A 216 -3.61 -0.42 13.50
CA ASP A 216 -4.82 0.00 14.17
C ASP A 216 -4.56 1.01 15.31
N CYS A 217 -3.35 1.03 15.86
CA CYS A 217 -2.82 2.07 16.74
C CYS A 217 -1.43 2.49 16.26
N MET A 218 -1.20 3.77 16.07
CA MET A 218 0.04 4.30 15.48
C MET A 218 0.85 5.15 16.46
N VAL A 219 0.45 5.19 17.73
CA VAL A 219 1.14 5.97 18.79
C VAL A 219 1.52 5.11 19.97
N GLY A 220 2.53 5.54 20.68
CA GLY A 220 2.94 5.06 22.00
C GLY A 220 3.63 6.20 22.74
N ASN A 221 4.02 6.01 23.99
CA ASN A 221 4.68 7.07 24.77
C ASN A 221 5.93 7.62 24.04
N GLY A 222 5.87 8.87 23.62
CA GLY A 222 6.94 9.56 22.88
C GLY A 222 7.17 9.04 21.45
N TYR A 223 6.23 8.29 20.86
CA TYR A 223 6.46 7.59 19.59
C TYR A 223 5.25 7.61 18.66
N ILE A 224 5.48 7.90 17.38
CA ILE A 224 4.48 7.95 16.32
C ILE A 224 4.98 7.15 15.10
N LEU A 225 4.10 6.36 14.48
CA LEU A 225 4.34 5.68 13.20
C LEU A 225 3.74 6.46 12.04
N VAL A 226 4.46 6.58 10.92
CA VAL A 226 4.00 7.29 9.71
C VAL A 226 4.41 6.56 8.43
N GLY A 227 3.54 6.53 7.44
CA GLY A 227 3.80 5.93 6.14
C GLY A 227 3.90 4.41 6.19
N ASP A 228 4.84 3.84 5.45
CA ASP A 228 4.97 2.38 5.36
C ASP A 228 5.34 1.73 6.71
N SER A 229 5.95 2.47 7.64
CA SER A 229 6.19 1.96 9.00
C SER A 229 4.89 1.71 9.78
N ALA A 230 3.81 2.43 9.43
CA ALA A 230 2.46 2.24 9.93
C ALA A 230 1.56 1.40 8.99
N TRP A 231 2.12 0.81 7.94
CA TRP A 231 1.39 0.03 6.91
C TRP A 231 0.30 0.82 6.18
N MET A 232 0.55 2.08 5.89
CA MET A 232 -0.41 3.00 5.28
C MET A 232 -0.63 2.88 3.77
N PRO A 233 0.20 2.19 2.95
CA PRO A 233 -0.16 1.97 1.56
C PRO A 233 -1.56 1.37 1.42
N LYS A 234 -2.32 1.85 0.42
CA LYS A 234 -3.69 1.35 0.19
C LYS A 234 -3.68 -0.16 -0.07
N PRO A 235 -4.55 -0.93 0.55
CA PRO A 235 -4.53 -2.39 0.44
C PRO A 235 -4.70 -2.93 -0.98
N LEU A 236 -5.36 -2.18 -1.85
CA LEU A 236 -5.74 -2.65 -3.17
C LEU A 236 -4.69 -2.39 -4.25
N ASP A 237 -4.08 -1.19 -4.26
CA ASP A 237 -3.14 -0.73 -5.28
C ASP A 237 -1.74 -0.41 -4.75
N ALA A 238 -1.52 -0.63 -3.45
CA ALA A 238 -0.26 -0.34 -2.76
C ALA A 238 0.20 1.14 -2.88
N GLY A 239 -0.71 2.07 -3.18
CA GLY A 239 -0.46 3.50 -3.28
C GLY A 239 -0.17 4.12 -1.91
N GLY A 240 1.09 4.40 -1.58
CA GLY A 240 1.51 4.83 -0.25
C GLY A 240 1.89 6.30 -0.11
N ILE A 241 2.16 7.03 -1.20
CA ILE A 241 2.68 8.42 -1.13
C ILE A 241 1.62 9.37 -0.57
N GLY A 242 0.39 9.32 -1.08
CA GLY A 242 -0.70 10.17 -0.61
C GLY A 242 -0.99 9.98 0.88
N PRO A 243 -1.31 8.75 1.33
CA PRO A 243 -1.53 8.47 2.75
C PRO A 243 -0.37 8.88 3.66
N ALA A 244 0.89 8.68 3.22
CA ALA A 244 2.06 9.06 4.01
C ALA A 244 2.19 10.59 4.17
N ILE A 245 1.87 11.38 3.14
CA ILE A 245 1.88 12.85 3.22
C ILE A 245 0.77 13.35 4.16
N ILE A 246 -0.44 12.82 4.03
CA ILE A 246 -1.56 13.12 4.94
C ILE A 246 -1.15 12.83 6.39
N ALA A 247 -0.69 11.61 6.64
CA ALA A 247 -0.28 11.16 7.97
C ALA A 247 0.86 11.99 8.54
N ALA A 248 1.89 12.34 7.73
CA ALA A 248 3.00 13.16 8.17
C ALA A 248 2.57 14.57 8.59
N THR A 249 1.61 15.16 7.85
CA THR A 249 1.05 16.46 8.18
C THR A 249 0.30 16.43 9.51
N ILE A 250 -0.55 15.42 9.71
CA ILE A 250 -1.31 15.25 10.95
C ILE A 250 -0.37 14.92 12.11
N ALA A 251 0.62 14.02 11.91
CA ALA A 251 1.58 13.64 12.94
C ALA A 251 2.44 14.84 13.41
N GLY A 252 2.91 15.66 12.48
CA GLY A 252 3.69 16.85 12.81
C GLY A 252 2.89 17.84 13.66
N LYS A 253 1.62 18.10 13.29
CA LYS A 253 0.72 18.97 14.04
C LYS A 253 0.46 18.42 15.46
N ASN A 254 0.08 17.15 15.58
CA ASN A 254 -0.22 16.52 16.87
C ASN A 254 1.03 16.43 17.77
N ALA A 255 2.19 16.14 17.21
CA ALA A 255 3.44 16.14 17.96
C ALA A 255 3.76 17.51 18.59
N VAL A 256 3.56 18.60 17.83
CA VAL A 256 3.75 19.98 18.35
C VAL A 256 2.74 20.29 19.46
N GLU A 257 1.47 19.98 19.25
CA GLU A 257 0.41 20.19 20.27
C GLU A 257 0.73 19.42 21.57
N SER A 258 1.12 18.15 21.46
CA SER A 258 1.47 17.32 22.63
C SER A 258 2.72 17.82 23.36
N ILE A 259 3.70 18.34 22.64
CA ILE A 259 4.89 18.96 23.26
C ILE A 259 4.54 20.25 23.98
N GLN A 260 3.62 21.06 23.43
CA GLN A 260 3.17 22.32 24.05
C GLN A 260 2.36 22.08 25.32
N THR A 261 1.53 21.05 25.33
CA THR A 261 0.74 20.64 26.51
C THR A 261 1.55 19.82 27.52
N SER A 262 2.83 19.51 27.19
CA SER A 262 3.72 18.67 28.00
C SER A 262 3.19 17.25 28.26
N ASP A 263 2.30 16.74 27.39
CA ASP A 263 1.83 15.36 27.43
C ASP A 263 2.17 14.65 26.11
N VAL A 264 3.31 13.95 26.10
CA VAL A 264 3.76 13.09 25.01
C VAL A 264 3.54 11.60 25.30
N SER A 265 2.65 11.28 26.24
CA SER A 265 2.20 9.91 26.49
C SER A 265 1.38 9.37 25.32
N GLU A 266 1.08 8.07 25.33
CA GLU A 266 0.17 7.47 24.36
C GLU A 266 -1.17 8.21 24.34
N ASN A 267 -1.68 8.64 25.51
CA ASN A 267 -2.90 9.42 25.61
C ASN A 267 -2.76 10.80 24.96
N GLY A 268 -1.71 11.55 25.29
CA GLY A 268 -1.45 12.86 24.71
C GLY A 268 -1.23 12.85 23.18
N LEU A 269 -0.72 11.75 22.65
CA LEU A 269 -0.53 11.54 21.20
C LEU A 269 -1.72 10.87 20.52
N TRP A 270 -2.74 10.41 21.26
CA TRP A 270 -3.85 9.61 20.73
C TRP A 270 -4.63 10.28 19.62
N LYS A 271 -4.74 11.60 19.70
CA LYS A 271 -5.41 12.42 18.70
C LYS A 271 -4.89 12.20 17.28
N TYR A 272 -3.62 11.82 17.11
CA TYR A 272 -3.08 11.44 15.79
C TYR A 272 -3.82 10.24 15.18
N ASN A 273 -4.14 9.22 15.99
CA ASN A 273 -4.93 8.07 15.51
C ASN A 273 -6.31 8.53 15.02
N THR A 274 -7.04 9.29 15.86
CA THR A 274 -8.39 9.74 15.51
C THR A 274 -8.41 10.64 14.28
N ASP A 275 -7.52 11.63 14.22
CA ASP A 275 -7.44 12.57 13.10
C ASP A 275 -7.12 11.84 11.77
N PHE A 276 -6.16 10.90 11.79
CA PHE A 276 -5.81 10.14 10.58
C PHE A 276 -6.93 9.19 10.15
N ILE A 277 -7.56 8.52 11.10
CA ILE A 277 -8.67 7.59 10.81
C ILE A 277 -9.85 8.35 10.24
N GLU A 278 -10.20 9.52 10.77
CA GLU A 278 -11.29 10.36 10.27
C GLU A 278 -10.99 10.90 8.87
N GLU A 279 -9.77 11.35 8.62
CA GLU A 279 -9.38 11.92 7.32
C GLU A 279 -9.24 10.84 6.24
N TYR A 280 -8.65 9.70 6.57
CA TYR A 280 -8.28 8.71 5.56
C TYR A 280 -8.47 7.25 6.00
N GLY A 281 -8.08 6.91 7.23
CA GLY A 281 -7.87 5.53 7.65
C GLY A 281 -9.12 4.64 7.60
N TYR A 282 -10.31 5.21 7.78
CA TYR A 282 -11.58 4.49 7.76
C TYR A 282 -11.83 3.72 6.43
N LYS A 283 -11.25 4.17 5.33
CA LYS A 283 -11.40 3.57 4.00
C LYS A 283 -10.67 2.24 3.85
N THR A 284 -9.57 2.07 4.59
CA THR A 284 -8.57 1.04 4.26
C THR A 284 -9.00 -0.38 4.63
N ALA A 285 -9.78 -0.57 5.71
CA ALA A 285 -10.23 -1.90 6.12
C ALA A 285 -11.17 -2.55 5.10
N GLY A 286 -12.05 -1.75 4.48
CA GLY A 286 -12.91 -2.22 3.40
C GLY A 286 -12.13 -2.60 2.14
N LEU A 287 -11.11 -1.80 1.80
CA LEU A 287 -10.22 -2.10 0.68
C LEU A 287 -9.39 -3.37 0.92
N GLU A 288 -9.03 -3.66 2.17
CA GLU A 288 -8.36 -4.93 2.52
C GLU A 288 -9.24 -6.14 2.22
N VAL A 289 -10.53 -6.07 2.54
CA VAL A 289 -11.49 -7.15 2.23
C VAL A 289 -11.68 -7.28 0.72
N PHE A 290 -11.76 -6.16 -0.01
CA PHE A 290 -11.87 -6.18 -1.46
C PHE A 290 -10.61 -6.75 -2.14
N ARG A 291 -9.42 -6.42 -1.65
CA ARG A 291 -8.17 -7.06 -2.09
C ARG A 291 -8.24 -8.58 -1.95
N ARG A 292 -8.71 -9.08 -0.81
CA ARG A 292 -8.81 -10.54 -0.58
C ARG A 292 -9.80 -11.20 -1.53
N LEU A 293 -10.90 -10.54 -1.85
CA LEU A 293 -11.78 -10.98 -2.92
C LEU A 293 -10.99 -11.11 -4.24
N LEU A 294 -10.34 -10.06 -4.71
CA LEU A 294 -9.60 -10.08 -5.98
C LEU A 294 -8.52 -11.16 -6.01
N GLN A 295 -7.82 -11.36 -4.91
CA GLN A 295 -6.79 -12.41 -4.79
C GLN A 295 -7.38 -13.83 -4.80
N SER A 296 -8.66 -14.00 -4.52
CA SER A 296 -9.36 -15.31 -4.57
C SER A 296 -9.95 -15.65 -5.93
N LEU A 297 -9.99 -14.68 -6.87
CA LEU A 297 -10.64 -14.86 -8.18
C LEU A 297 -9.69 -15.49 -9.21
N SER A 298 -10.25 -16.29 -10.11
CA SER A 298 -9.55 -16.69 -11.34
C SER A 298 -9.54 -15.55 -12.38
N ASN A 299 -8.70 -15.67 -13.41
CA ASN A 299 -8.67 -14.70 -14.51
C ASN A 299 -10.05 -14.57 -15.19
N GLU A 300 -10.78 -15.68 -15.37
CA GLU A 300 -12.12 -15.69 -15.95
C GLU A 300 -13.13 -14.94 -15.08
N GLN A 301 -13.01 -15.07 -13.75
CA GLN A 301 -13.87 -14.34 -12.80
C GLN A 301 -13.53 -12.85 -12.76
N ILE A 302 -12.25 -12.50 -12.83
CA ILE A 302 -11.79 -11.09 -12.92
C ILE A 302 -12.35 -10.45 -14.19
N ASP A 303 -12.17 -11.10 -15.35
CA ASP A 303 -12.66 -10.61 -16.65
C ASP A 303 -14.20 -10.47 -16.65
N TYR A 304 -14.91 -11.46 -16.12
CA TYR A 304 -16.36 -11.40 -15.99
C TYR A 304 -16.81 -10.27 -15.04
N GLY A 305 -16.13 -10.11 -13.91
CA GLY A 305 -16.43 -9.07 -12.93
C GLY A 305 -16.21 -7.67 -13.48
N MET A 306 -15.10 -7.44 -14.15
CA MET A 306 -14.79 -6.16 -14.81
C MET A 306 -15.82 -5.81 -15.88
N LYS A 307 -16.23 -6.80 -16.70
CA LYS A 307 -17.19 -6.59 -17.79
C LYS A 307 -18.61 -6.32 -17.29
N ASN A 308 -19.01 -6.92 -16.18
CA ASN A 308 -20.42 -6.98 -15.79
C ASN A 308 -20.76 -6.24 -14.51
N PHE A 309 -19.81 -6.01 -13.60
CA PHE A 309 -20.07 -5.48 -12.26
C PHE A 309 -19.35 -4.17 -11.97
N LEU A 310 -18.25 -3.84 -12.64
CA LEU A 310 -17.53 -2.60 -12.46
C LEU A 310 -17.85 -1.61 -13.57
N SER A 311 -18.13 -0.38 -13.17
CA SER A 311 -18.25 0.77 -14.07
C SER A 311 -16.98 1.61 -14.05
N LYS A 312 -16.85 2.55 -15.00
CA LYS A 312 -15.80 3.58 -15.00
C LYS A 312 -15.75 4.37 -13.68
N PHE A 313 -16.92 4.72 -13.15
CA PHE A 313 -17.06 5.44 -11.88
C PHE A 313 -16.59 4.62 -10.66
N ASP A 314 -16.85 3.31 -10.65
CA ASP A 314 -16.35 2.44 -9.59
C ASP A 314 -14.83 2.36 -9.57
N VAL A 315 -14.18 2.29 -10.75
CA VAL A 315 -12.72 2.26 -10.87
C VAL A 315 -12.11 3.60 -10.44
N GLU A 316 -12.76 4.71 -10.76
CA GLU A 316 -12.35 6.04 -10.28
C GLU A 316 -12.42 6.13 -8.76
N LYS A 317 -13.53 5.73 -8.13
CA LYS A 317 -13.65 5.64 -6.66
C LYS A 317 -12.55 4.79 -6.03
N ILE A 318 -12.29 3.61 -6.59
CA ILE A 318 -11.23 2.70 -6.14
C ILE A 318 -9.87 3.42 -6.18
N SER A 319 -9.58 4.18 -7.23
CA SER A 319 -8.31 4.93 -7.35
C SER A 319 -8.16 5.99 -6.26
N GLN A 320 -9.26 6.57 -5.79
CA GLN A 320 -9.31 7.53 -4.68
C GLN A 320 -9.28 6.87 -3.29
N GLY A 321 -9.17 5.56 -3.23
CA GLY A 321 -9.17 4.79 -1.99
C GLY A 321 -10.58 4.52 -1.45
N GLU A 322 -11.60 4.70 -2.26
CA GLU A 322 -12.99 4.44 -1.89
C GLU A 322 -13.44 3.07 -2.38
N HIS A 323 -14.35 2.47 -1.64
CA HIS A 323 -14.98 1.21 -2.05
C HIS A 323 -16.06 1.49 -3.10
N PRO A 324 -16.17 0.68 -4.18
CA PRO A 324 -17.22 0.83 -5.16
C PRO A 324 -18.61 0.68 -4.52
N GLU A 325 -19.51 1.58 -4.85
CA GLU A 325 -20.91 1.53 -4.45
C GLU A 325 -21.76 1.06 -5.63
N PHE A 326 -22.27 -0.15 -5.53
CA PHE A 326 -23.19 -0.66 -6.53
C PHE A 326 -24.55 0.03 -6.40
N SER A 327 -24.98 0.78 -7.41
CA SER A 327 -26.26 1.48 -7.42
C SER A 327 -27.46 0.52 -7.38
N THR A 328 -28.68 1.02 -7.11
CA THR A 328 -29.88 0.17 -6.98
C THR A 328 -30.29 -0.47 -8.31
N LEU A 329 -30.04 0.21 -9.43
CA LEU A 329 -30.27 -0.35 -10.78
C LEU A 329 -29.21 -1.40 -11.12
N ASP A 330 -27.98 -1.18 -10.70
CA ASP A 330 -26.89 -2.14 -10.85
C ASP A 330 -27.13 -3.40 -9.99
N LYS A 331 -27.78 -3.27 -8.82
CA LYS A 331 -28.18 -4.42 -7.99
C LYS A 331 -29.16 -5.35 -8.70
N LEU A 332 -30.11 -4.81 -9.45
CA LEU A 332 -31.03 -5.64 -10.24
C LEU A 332 -30.33 -6.29 -11.44
N GLY A 333 -29.45 -5.52 -12.12
CA GLY A 333 -28.58 -6.04 -13.18
C GLY A 333 -27.60 -7.11 -12.66
N MET A 334 -27.07 -6.96 -11.44
CA MET A 334 -26.24 -7.95 -10.78
C MET A 334 -27.00 -9.24 -10.46
N LEU A 335 -28.25 -9.17 -10.01
CA LEU A 335 -29.07 -10.36 -9.75
C LEU A 335 -29.29 -11.17 -11.01
N ILE A 336 -29.53 -10.51 -12.14
CA ILE A 336 -29.76 -11.19 -13.44
C ILE A 336 -28.43 -11.76 -13.96
N ARG A 337 -27.35 -11.02 -13.88
CA ARG A 337 -26.00 -11.46 -14.31
C ARG A 337 -25.38 -12.45 -13.33
N GLY A 338 -25.68 -12.34 -12.04
CA GLY A 338 -25.27 -13.25 -10.98
C GLY A 338 -25.83 -14.66 -11.13
N ALA A 339 -26.94 -14.84 -11.85
CA ALA A 339 -27.42 -16.16 -12.20
C ALA A 339 -26.45 -16.93 -13.09
N LEU A 340 -25.60 -16.24 -13.85
CA LEU A 340 -24.58 -16.85 -14.71
C LEU A 340 -23.24 -17.07 -13.95
N ASN A 341 -22.99 -16.35 -12.83
CA ASN A 341 -21.80 -16.54 -11.98
C ASN A 341 -22.19 -16.22 -10.52
N LYS A 342 -22.96 -17.12 -9.93
CA LYS A 342 -23.59 -16.95 -8.62
C LYS A 342 -22.57 -16.71 -7.50
N ASP A 343 -21.47 -17.47 -7.50
CA ASP A 343 -20.46 -17.40 -6.45
C ASP A 343 -19.79 -16.01 -6.43
N LEU A 344 -19.46 -15.46 -7.61
CA LEU A 344 -18.86 -14.11 -7.70
C LEU A 344 -19.85 -13.03 -7.23
N ALA A 345 -21.13 -13.15 -7.56
CA ALA A 345 -22.15 -12.20 -7.13
C ALA A 345 -22.36 -12.24 -5.60
N GLU A 346 -22.34 -13.45 -5.01
CA GLU A 346 -22.39 -13.62 -3.55
C GLU A 346 -21.17 -13.03 -2.86
N ASP A 347 -19.97 -13.25 -3.38
CA ASP A 347 -18.71 -12.70 -2.88
C ASP A 347 -18.68 -11.16 -2.96
N LEU A 348 -19.14 -10.57 -4.06
CA LEU A 348 -19.26 -9.12 -4.21
C LEU A 348 -20.25 -8.51 -3.22
N LYS A 349 -21.43 -9.16 -3.04
CA LYS A 349 -22.42 -8.74 -2.06
C LYS A 349 -21.86 -8.80 -0.64
N TYR A 350 -21.20 -9.91 -0.29
CA TYR A 350 -20.56 -10.08 1.01
C TYR A 350 -19.51 -8.97 1.25
N THR A 351 -18.64 -8.73 0.27
CA THR A 351 -17.59 -7.70 0.34
C THR A 351 -18.19 -6.31 0.58
N SER A 352 -19.25 -5.95 -0.16
CA SER A 352 -19.95 -4.67 0.04
C SER A 352 -20.56 -4.54 1.42
N GLN A 353 -21.18 -5.60 1.95
CA GLN A 353 -21.77 -5.60 3.29
C GLN A 353 -20.70 -5.49 4.38
N MET A 354 -19.59 -6.22 4.24
CA MET A 354 -18.48 -6.18 5.18
C MET A 354 -17.78 -4.81 5.16
N ASN A 355 -17.60 -4.21 3.97
CA ASN A 355 -17.07 -2.85 3.87
C ASN A 355 -17.91 -1.84 4.67
N LYS A 356 -19.23 -1.87 4.54
CA LYS A 356 -20.11 -0.97 5.31
C LYS A 356 -19.95 -1.15 6.82
N LYS A 357 -19.92 -2.40 7.29
CA LYS A 357 -19.68 -2.71 8.72
C LYS A 357 -18.33 -2.17 9.21
N LEU A 358 -17.28 -2.31 8.39
CA LEU A 358 -15.93 -1.85 8.73
C LEU A 358 -15.82 -0.33 8.75
N VAL A 359 -16.37 0.35 7.75
CA VAL A 359 -16.41 1.82 7.69
C VAL A 359 -17.14 2.39 8.90
N GLU A 360 -18.35 1.87 9.21
CA GLU A 360 -19.12 2.27 10.39
C GLU A 360 -18.34 2.00 11.69
N HIS A 361 -17.64 0.88 11.77
CA HIS A 361 -16.82 0.55 12.93
C HIS A 361 -15.64 1.50 13.11
N TYR A 362 -14.98 1.91 12.02
CA TYR A 362 -13.90 2.89 12.05
C TYR A 362 -14.37 4.29 12.41
N HIS A 363 -15.56 4.72 12.02
CA HIS A 363 -16.16 5.98 12.50
C HIS A 363 -16.45 5.99 14.00
N ASN A 364 -16.48 4.81 14.64
CA ASN A 364 -16.58 4.65 16.09
C ASN A 364 -15.22 4.35 16.73
N TYR A 365 -14.12 4.81 16.13
CA TYR A 365 -12.79 4.66 16.73
C TYR A 365 -12.73 5.38 18.07
N PRO A 366 -12.13 4.79 19.14
CA PRO A 366 -12.11 5.39 20.45
C PRO A 366 -11.31 6.70 20.48
N HIS A 367 -11.84 7.70 21.16
CA HIS A 367 -11.17 8.98 21.37
C HIS A 367 -10.04 8.92 22.41
N GLU A 368 -9.95 7.83 23.17
CA GLU A 368 -8.96 7.60 24.22
C GLU A 368 -8.47 6.14 24.19
N PRO A 369 -7.24 5.87 24.66
CA PRO A 369 -6.63 4.53 24.62
C PRO A 369 -7.43 3.44 25.33
N GLU A 370 -8.16 3.79 26.40
CA GLU A 370 -8.90 2.84 27.24
C GLU A 370 -9.99 2.08 26.45
N GLY A 371 -10.60 2.72 25.47
CA GLY A 371 -11.61 2.11 24.59
C GLY A 371 -11.06 1.17 23.54
N PHE A 372 -9.75 1.23 23.29
CA PHE A 372 -9.13 0.60 22.12
C PHE A 372 -9.25 -0.93 22.11
N ASN A 373 -9.01 -1.59 23.23
CA ASN A 373 -9.05 -3.05 23.28
C ASN A 373 -10.43 -3.63 22.91
N ASN A 374 -11.50 -2.98 23.35
CA ASN A 374 -12.87 -3.39 23.03
C ASN A 374 -13.19 -3.13 21.54
N TRP A 375 -12.76 -1.99 21.02
CA TRP A 375 -12.89 -1.63 19.61
C TRP A 375 -12.12 -2.62 18.74
N LYS A 376 -10.85 -2.89 19.08
CA LYS A 376 -9.97 -3.82 18.37
C LYS A 376 -10.52 -5.25 18.35
N ALA A 377 -11.06 -5.74 19.44
CA ALA A 377 -11.64 -7.08 19.52
C ALA A 377 -12.83 -7.24 18.55
N LYS A 378 -13.66 -6.21 18.37
CA LYS A 378 -14.74 -6.19 17.38
C LYS A 378 -14.18 -6.20 15.95
N LEU A 379 -13.20 -5.34 15.67
CA LEU A 379 -12.53 -5.30 14.37
C LEU A 379 -11.95 -6.67 14.00
N ASP A 380 -11.22 -7.29 14.92
CA ASP A 380 -10.63 -8.62 14.73
C ASP A 380 -11.69 -9.69 14.44
N GLY A 381 -12.87 -9.58 15.05
CA GLY A 381 -14.01 -10.43 14.76
C GLY A 381 -14.48 -10.30 13.32
N TYR A 382 -14.68 -9.08 12.82
CA TYR A 382 -15.09 -8.82 11.42
C TYR A 382 -14.04 -9.29 10.42
N LEU A 383 -12.77 -9.02 10.68
CA LEU A 383 -11.68 -9.44 9.80
C LEU A 383 -11.51 -10.95 9.77
N LYS A 384 -11.64 -11.62 10.93
CA LYS A 384 -11.61 -13.08 11.01
C LYS A 384 -12.75 -13.71 10.19
N GLU A 385 -13.94 -13.14 10.25
CA GLU A 385 -15.09 -13.55 9.41
C GLU A 385 -14.76 -13.40 7.93
N ALA A 386 -14.28 -12.21 7.52
CA ALA A 386 -13.93 -11.92 6.14
C ALA A 386 -12.81 -12.83 5.60
N TYR A 387 -11.78 -13.07 6.39
CA TYR A 387 -10.66 -13.93 6.00
C TYR A 387 -11.07 -15.41 5.91
N ALA A 388 -12.03 -15.82 6.71
CA ALA A 388 -12.59 -17.16 6.62
C ALA A 388 -13.46 -17.35 5.37
N HIS A 389 -14.13 -16.29 4.88
CA HIS A 389 -14.92 -16.29 3.67
C HIS A 389 -14.04 -16.47 2.42
N PHE A 390 -12.92 -15.75 2.32
CA PHE A 390 -11.98 -15.81 1.19
C PHE A 390 -10.81 -16.77 1.43
N LYS A 391 -11.06 -17.99 1.88
CA LYS A 391 -10.06 -18.96 2.39
C LYS A 391 -9.01 -19.43 1.39
N ALA A 392 -9.23 -19.32 0.10
CA ALA A 392 -8.33 -19.87 -0.88
C ALA A 392 -8.10 -18.88 -2.02
N ILE A 393 -6.84 -18.55 -2.26
CA ILE A 393 -6.42 -18.05 -3.56
C ILE A 393 -6.67 -19.19 -4.54
N LYS A 394 -7.73 -19.09 -5.30
CA LYS A 394 -8.08 -20.05 -6.37
C LYS A 394 -7.15 -19.74 -7.55
N MET A 395 -6.00 -20.40 -7.61
CA MET A 395 -5.13 -20.39 -8.79
C MET A 395 -5.42 -21.58 -9.70
#